data_47897d84bc3aaad12e18cfa30391f930
#
_entry.id   47897d84bc3aaad12e18cfa30391f930
#
_cell.length_a   1.000
_cell.length_b   1.000
_cell.length_c   1.000
_cell.angle_alpha   90.00
_cell.angle_beta   90.00
_cell.angle_gamma   90.00
#
_symmetry.space_group_name_H-M   'P 1'
#
loop_
_entity.id
_entity.type
_entity.pdbx_description
1 polymer ?
#
loop_
_entity_poly.entity_id
_entity_poly.type
_entity_poly.pdbx_seq_one_letter_code
_entity_poly.pdbx_strand_id
1 'polypeptide(L)' 'MDSVIRKISIGSDYKNEAMHYSVGQSVYGGHHIHSIEFNSQDNSYNIFIKKQDEVMPWKKFNSNMAISVEYDLEY' A
#
# COMPACT_ATOMS: atom_id res chain seq x y z
N MET A 1 5.79 10.63 -17.49
CA MET A 1 6.54 10.20 -16.30
C MET A 1 5.54 9.86 -15.20
N ASP A 2 5.57 8.62 -14.78
CA ASP A 2 4.61 8.14 -13.80
C ASP A 2 5.25 8.06 -12.43
N SER A 3 4.46 8.37 -11.42
CA SER A 3 4.91 8.15 -10.05
C SER A 3 4.29 6.85 -9.54
N VAL A 4 5.09 6.12 -8.80
CA VAL A 4 4.70 4.82 -8.23
C VAL A 4 4.69 4.97 -6.72
N ILE A 5 3.62 4.52 -6.08
CA ILE A 5 3.55 4.58 -4.63
C ILE A 5 4.54 3.57 -4.06
N ARG A 6 5.44 4.06 -3.22
CA ARG A 6 6.45 3.24 -2.58
C ARG A 6 6.06 2.86 -1.16
N LYS A 7 5.40 3.76 -0.46
CA LYS A 7 5.04 3.57 0.95
C LYS A 7 3.77 4.33 1.25
N ILE A 8 2.94 3.75 2.10
CA ILE A 8 1.73 4.40 2.59
C ILE A 8 1.63 4.23 4.10
N SER A 9 1.20 5.28 4.78
CA SER A 9 0.94 5.26 6.21
C SER A 9 -0.54 5.48 6.44
N ILE A 10 -1.17 4.54 7.14
CA ILE A 10 -2.61 4.54 7.38
C ILE A 10 -2.85 4.89 8.84
N GLY A 11 -3.72 5.86 9.06
CA GLY A 11 -4.10 6.26 10.41
C GLY A 11 -5.06 5.28 11.05
N SER A 12 -4.98 5.21 12.39
CA SER A 12 -5.91 4.45 13.19
C SER A 12 -6.70 5.44 14.05
N ASP A 13 -7.99 5.17 14.23
CA ASP A 13 -8.83 5.97 15.11
C ASP A 13 -8.48 5.77 16.58
N TYR A 14 -7.69 4.75 16.87
CA TYR A 14 -7.32 4.41 18.24
C TYR A 14 -5.85 4.70 18.45
N LYS A 15 -5.51 5.41 19.53
CA LYS A 15 -4.16 5.53 20.06
C LYS A 15 -3.16 6.28 19.19
N ASN A 16 -3.61 7.00 18.19
CA ASN A 16 -2.70 7.75 17.30
C ASN A 16 -1.61 6.88 16.68
N GLU A 17 -1.87 5.61 16.51
CA GLU A 17 -0.93 4.69 15.88
C GLU A 17 -1.17 4.68 14.38
N ALA A 18 -0.07 4.63 13.64
CA ALA A 18 -0.13 4.51 12.20
C ALA A 18 0.43 3.17 11.78
N MET A 19 -0.22 2.57 10.78
CA MET A 19 0.29 1.36 10.14
C MET A 19 1.06 1.77 8.90
N HIS A 20 2.27 1.25 8.75
CA HIS A 20 3.14 1.59 7.63
C HIS A 20 3.30 0.38 6.71
N TYR A 21 3.09 0.62 5.42
CA TYR A 21 3.22 -0.42 4.41
C TYR A 21 4.16 0.07 3.32
N SER A 22 5.19 -0.69 3.03
CA SER A 22 6.20 -0.33 2.02
C SER A 22 6.31 -1.44 0.97
N VAL A 23 6.49 -1.05 -0.28
CA VAL A 23 6.74 -2.03 -1.34
C VAL A 23 8.03 -2.79 -1.02
N GLY A 24 7.95 -4.12 -1.10
CA GLY A 24 9.06 -5.00 -0.74
C GLY A 24 9.03 -5.49 0.69
N GLN A 25 8.13 -4.95 1.52
CA GLN A 25 8.02 -5.35 2.92
C GLN A 25 7.50 -6.78 3.01
N SER A 26 8.14 -7.59 3.86
CA SER A 26 7.66 -8.95 4.10
C SER A 26 6.41 -8.94 4.95
N VAL A 27 5.46 -9.76 4.57
CA VAL A 27 4.22 -9.95 5.32
C VAL A 27 4.06 -11.44 5.61
N TYR A 28 2.87 -11.86 5.99
CA TYR A 28 2.66 -13.23 6.42
C TYR A 28 2.89 -14.25 5.29
N GLY A 29 3.21 -15.48 5.68
CA GLY A 29 3.18 -16.63 4.76
C GLY A 29 4.18 -16.59 3.62
N GLY A 30 5.27 -15.85 3.78
CA GLY A 30 6.28 -15.75 2.72
C GLY A 30 5.93 -14.79 1.62
N HIS A 31 4.86 -14.02 1.78
CA HIS A 31 4.49 -12.97 0.83
C HIS A 31 5.28 -11.69 1.11
N HIS A 32 5.35 -10.83 0.10
CA HIS A 32 5.86 -9.47 0.28
C HIS A 32 4.92 -8.51 -0.45
N ILE A 33 4.96 -7.23 -0.05
CA ILE A 33 4.14 -6.23 -0.70
C ILE A 33 4.70 -5.98 -2.10
N HIS A 34 3.87 -6.26 -3.10
CA HIS A 34 4.25 -6.14 -4.50
C HIS A 34 4.00 -4.72 -5.02
N SER A 35 2.84 -4.17 -4.73
CA SER A 35 2.47 -2.85 -5.21
C SER A 35 1.40 -2.23 -4.32
N ILE A 36 1.33 -0.91 -4.36
CA ILE A 36 0.28 -0.13 -3.71
C ILE A 36 -0.30 0.76 -4.80
N GLU A 37 -1.61 0.64 -5.05
CA GLU A 37 -2.26 1.34 -6.15
C GLU A 37 -3.43 2.15 -5.65
N PHE A 38 -3.61 3.33 -6.22
CA PHE A 38 -4.76 4.17 -5.93
C PHE A 38 -5.85 3.94 -6.98
N ASN A 39 -7.06 3.68 -6.52
CA ASN A 39 -8.23 3.53 -7.39
C ASN A 39 -9.08 4.78 -7.26
N SER A 40 -9.11 5.59 -8.34
CA SER A 40 -9.83 6.86 -8.32
C SER A 40 -11.34 6.69 -8.39
N GLN A 41 -11.83 5.52 -8.78
CA GLN A 41 -13.27 5.29 -8.88
C GLN A 41 -13.92 5.23 -7.50
N ASP A 42 -13.25 4.64 -6.52
CA ASP A 42 -13.80 4.53 -5.18
C ASP A 42 -12.92 5.22 -4.13
N ASN A 43 -11.91 5.97 -4.55
CA ASN A 43 -11.00 6.71 -3.67
C ASN A 43 -10.37 5.81 -2.62
N SER A 44 -9.79 4.71 -3.05
CA SER A 44 -9.16 3.76 -2.16
C SER A 44 -7.74 3.44 -2.56
N TYR A 45 -6.94 3.03 -1.59
CA TYR A 45 -5.61 2.49 -1.80
C TYR A 45 -5.67 0.99 -1.64
N ASN A 46 -5.14 0.27 -2.61
CA ASN A 46 -5.15 -1.20 -2.63
C ASN A 46 -3.73 -1.70 -2.54
N ILE A 47 -3.49 -2.61 -1.62
CA ILE A 47 -2.17 -3.22 -1.42
C ILE A 47 -2.22 -4.63 -1.96
N PHE A 48 -1.31 -4.92 -2.90
CA PHE A 48 -1.15 -6.24 -3.50
C PHE A 48 0.09 -6.91 -2.95
N ILE A 49 -0.01 -8.20 -2.69
CA ILE A 49 1.11 -8.98 -2.20
C ILE A 49 1.44 -10.06 -3.22
N LYS A 50 2.67 -10.53 -3.17
CA LYS A 50 3.18 -11.52 -4.11
C LYS A 50 3.93 -12.61 -3.38
N LYS A 51 3.72 -13.84 -3.80
CA LYS A 51 4.51 -14.99 -3.38
C LYS A 51 4.82 -15.81 -4.62
N GLN A 52 6.10 -15.99 -4.91
CA GLN A 52 6.54 -16.62 -6.16
C GLN A 52 5.99 -15.84 -7.35
N ASP A 53 5.19 -16.43 -8.21
CA ASP A 53 4.65 -15.76 -9.39
C ASP A 53 3.22 -15.30 -9.21
N GLU A 54 2.67 -15.41 -8.00
CA GLU A 54 1.26 -15.14 -7.77
C GLU A 54 1.07 -13.81 -7.05
N VAL A 55 0.33 -12.90 -7.66
CA VAL A 55 -0.01 -11.60 -7.11
C VAL A 55 -1.49 -11.62 -6.73
N MET A 56 -1.80 -11.16 -5.53
CA MET A 56 -3.17 -11.15 -5.03
C MET A 56 -3.45 -9.88 -4.25
N PRO A 57 -4.69 -9.41 -4.23
CA PRO A 57 -5.07 -8.29 -3.37
C PRO A 57 -5.01 -8.72 -1.90
N TRP A 58 -4.56 -7.80 -1.05
CA TRP A 58 -4.41 -8.09 0.38
C TRP A 58 -5.24 -7.15 1.25
N LYS A 59 -5.03 -5.85 1.11
CA LYS A 59 -5.74 -4.86 1.92
C LYS A 59 -6.21 -3.70 1.06
N LYS A 60 -7.29 -3.08 1.50
CA LYS A 60 -7.87 -1.92 0.85
C LYS A 60 -8.20 -0.89 1.93
N PHE A 61 -7.78 0.34 1.71
CA PHE A 61 -8.05 1.43 2.63
C PHE A 61 -8.70 2.59 1.89
N ASN A 62 -9.67 3.21 2.53
CA ASN A 62 -10.25 4.45 2.01
C ASN A 62 -9.18 5.55 2.05
N SER A 63 -9.18 6.43 1.04
CA SER A 63 -8.13 7.44 0.91
C SER A 63 -8.09 8.40 2.11
N ASN A 64 -9.21 8.63 2.78
CA ASN A 64 -9.22 9.52 3.95
C ASN A 64 -8.53 8.91 5.17
N MET A 65 -8.19 7.63 5.13
CA MET A 65 -7.40 7.00 6.19
C MET A 65 -5.90 7.15 5.99
N ALA A 66 -5.48 7.58 4.81
CA ALA A 66 -4.06 7.73 4.51
C ALA A 66 -3.53 9.00 5.16
N ILE A 67 -2.52 8.85 6.03
CA ILE A 67 -1.82 9.96 6.66
C ILE A 67 -0.79 10.53 5.72
N SER A 68 -0.02 9.65 5.08
CA SER A 68 1.00 10.07 4.13
C SER A 68 1.20 9.00 3.06
N VAL A 69 1.59 9.45 1.89
CA VAL A 69 1.88 8.58 0.77
C VAL A 69 3.22 9.02 0.19
N GLU A 70 4.16 8.10 0.05
CA GLU A 70 5.46 8.39 -0.53
C GLU A 70 5.53 7.75 -1.91
N TYR A 71 6.09 8.48 -2.84
CA TYR A 71 6.18 8.07 -4.23
C TYR A 71 7.64 7.95 -4.67
N ASP A 72 7.88 6.98 -5.55
CA ASP A 72 9.11 6.95 -6.32
C ASP A 72 8.81 7.49 -7.70
N LEU A 73 9.76 8.23 -8.25
CA LEU A 73 9.67 8.72 -9.62
C LEU A 73 10.45 7.78 -10.52
N GLU A 74 9.83 7.37 -11.60
CA GLU A 74 10.50 6.55 -12.61
C GLU A 74 10.86 7.44 -13.79
N TYR A 75 12.09 7.28 -14.24
CA TYR A 75 12.64 8.04 -15.36
C TYR A 75 12.78 7.17 -16.58
#